data_a206afeab0a9ed4e5f36da1cb247475b
#
_entry.id   a206afeab0a9ed4e5f36da1cb247475b
#
_cell.length_a   1.000
_cell.length_b   1.000
_cell.length_c   1.000
_cell.angle_alpha   90.00
_cell.angle_beta   90.00
_cell.angle_gamma   90.00
#
_symmetry.space_group_name_H-M   'P 1'
#
loop_
_entity.id
_entity.type
_entity.pdbx_description
1 polymer ?
#
loop_
_entity_poly.entity_id
_entity_poly.type
_entity_poly.pdbx_seq_one_letter_code
_entity_poly.pdbx_strand_id
1 'polypeptide(L)'
;MNFFKRLARKVNSAKVIVFRPESEVLDETGYVPPRPAKHYIPDWYKKIPSHVDRNSDVNPRTQEKDHTVKGCVPILDAFTSGYIQELNMDIDVQRSGEGAVAFHWPRQNPWEPVRAPRHPAAMKGFVHPDGYDSNPYLWMQPFEFNVPKGYSILITHPFNRYDLPFLTMSAIIDVDVFPQRAEITFYLKSNFSGVIEKGTPLFQVIPFKREKWESETAEYNNAWRLRWVNLSRNVFGGAYKKNFWHKKEFNEKPQPARCPVTGATEQHGDQDNVR
;
A
#
# COMPACT_ATOMS: atom_id res chain seq x y z
N MET A 1 -12.11 -20.90 49.90
CA MET A 1 -12.98 -20.82 48.72
C MET A 1 -12.34 -19.83 47.76
N ASN A 2 -11.42 -20.35 46.92
CA ASN A 2 -10.54 -19.55 46.07
C ASN A 2 -11.21 -19.30 44.71
N PHE A 3 -11.63 -18.06 44.50
CA PHE A 3 -12.10 -17.60 43.21
C PHE A 3 -10.89 -17.20 42.34
N PHE A 4 -10.33 -18.12 41.59
CA PHE A 4 -9.43 -17.78 40.48
C PHE A 4 -10.25 -17.24 39.31
N LYS A 5 -10.38 -15.92 39.22
CA LYS A 5 -10.82 -15.26 37.99
C LYS A 5 -9.74 -15.48 36.93
N ARG A 6 -9.96 -16.43 36.06
CA ARG A 6 -9.23 -16.64 34.81
C ARG A 6 -9.51 -15.44 33.88
N LEU A 7 -8.67 -14.44 33.93
CA LEU A 7 -8.62 -13.40 32.90
C LEU A 7 -8.25 -14.11 31.59
N ALA A 8 -9.26 -14.45 30.79
CA ALA A 8 -9.05 -14.82 29.40
C ALA A 8 -8.46 -13.61 28.70
N ARG A 9 -7.13 -13.58 28.53
CA ARG A 9 -6.49 -12.71 27.56
C ARG A 9 -7.13 -13.03 26.21
N LYS A 10 -7.99 -12.13 25.71
CA LYS A 10 -8.38 -12.14 24.31
C LYS A 10 -7.08 -12.03 23.50
N VAL A 11 -6.59 -13.15 23.03
CA VAL A 11 -5.52 -13.17 22.02
C VAL A 11 -6.16 -12.48 20.80
N ASN A 12 -5.76 -11.24 20.57
CA ASN A 12 -6.24 -10.47 19.43
C ASN A 12 -5.53 -11.07 18.21
N SER A 13 -6.11 -12.13 17.63
CA SER A 13 -5.57 -12.76 16.43
C SER A 13 -5.51 -11.71 15.32
N ALA A 14 -4.35 -11.60 14.66
CA ALA A 14 -4.17 -10.68 13.56
C ALA A 14 -5.24 -10.92 12.48
N LYS A 15 -5.83 -9.84 11.97
CA LYS A 15 -6.70 -9.94 10.79
C LYS A 15 -5.87 -10.29 9.57
N VAL A 16 -6.44 -11.09 8.68
CA VAL A 16 -5.73 -11.59 7.50
C VAL A 16 -6.39 -11.04 6.25
N ILE A 17 -5.60 -10.40 5.39
CA ILE A 17 -5.93 -10.19 3.99
C ILE A 17 -5.39 -11.38 3.20
N VAL A 18 -6.17 -11.90 2.28
CA VAL A 18 -5.78 -13.05 1.44
C VAL A 18 -5.67 -12.58 0.00
N PHE A 19 -4.55 -12.91 -0.63
CA PHE A 19 -4.30 -12.71 -2.06
C PHE A 19 -4.30 -14.10 -2.72
N ARG A 20 -5.23 -14.33 -3.67
CA ARG A 20 -5.28 -15.58 -4.42
C ARG A 20 -4.92 -15.31 -5.87
N PRO A 21 -4.00 -16.07 -6.46
CA PRO A 21 -3.74 -15.97 -7.90
C PRO A 21 -5.00 -16.40 -8.68
N GLU A 22 -5.25 -15.74 -9.79
CA GLU A 22 -6.42 -16.03 -10.63
C GLU A 22 -6.36 -17.42 -11.28
N SER A 23 -5.17 -17.93 -11.52
CA SER A 23 -4.96 -19.24 -12.13
C SER A 23 -3.67 -19.90 -11.62
N GLU A 24 -3.59 -21.23 -11.76
CA GLU A 24 -2.41 -22.00 -11.44
C GLU A 24 -1.19 -21.56 -12.27
N VAL A 25 -1.42 -21.13 -13.52
CA VAL A 25 -0.38 -20.62 -14.42
C VAL A 25 0.33 -19.40 -13.84
N LEU A 26 -0.37 -18.53 -13.11
CA LEU A 26 0.26 -17.39 -12.45
C LEU A 26 1.18 -17.80 -11.29
N ASP A 27 0.85 -18.86 -10.60
CA ASP A 27 1.70 -19.45 -9.57
C ASP A 27 3.02 -19.99 -10.15
N GLU A 28 2.99 -20.58 -11.35
CA GLU A 28 4.15 -21.12 -12.04
C GLU A 28 5.04 -20.04 -12.66
N THR A 29 4.49 -18.91 -13.04
CA THR A 29 5.21 -17.81 -13.71
C THR A 29 6.00 -16.90 -12.78
N GLY A 30 5.97 -17.14 -11.48
CA GLY A 30 6.72 -16.35 -10.49
C GLY A 30 6.12 -14.97 -10.22
N TYR A 31 4.83 -14.78 -10.45
CA TYR A 31 4.14 -13.57 -10.04
C TYR A 31 4.18 -13.39 -8.52
N VAL A 32 4.52 -12.18 -8.10
CA VAL A 32 4.65 -11.83 -6.70
C VAL A 32 3.33 -11.26 -6.20
N PRO A 33 2.68 -11.86 -5.19
CA PRO A 33 1.50 -11.28 -4.57
C PRO A 33 1.84 -9.97 -3.86
N PRO A 34 0.84 -9.12 -3.56
CA PRO A 34 1.08 -7.89 -2.82
C PRO A 34 1.83 -8.14 -1.51
N ARG A 35 2.91 -7.41 -1.29
CA ARG A 35 3.81 -7.54 -0.13
C ARG A 35 3.70 -6.34 0.78
N PRO A 36 4.04 -6.45 2.09
CA PRO A 36 4.02 -5.33 3.01
C PRO A 36 4.73 -4.09 2.46
N ALA A 37 4.07 -2.94 2.48
CA ALA A 37 4.55 -1.70 1.87
C ALA A 37 5.91 -1.24 2.41
N LYS A 38 6.29 -1.66 3.63
CA LYS A 38 7.62 -1.41 4.22
C LYS A 38 8.80 -1.87 3.36
N HIS A 39 8.60 -2.83 2.45
CA HIS A 39 9.65 -3.33 1.54
C HIS A 39 9.90 -2.39 0.35
N TYR A 40 9.00 -1.42 0.10
CA TYR A 40 9.01 -0.53 -1.06
C TYR A 40 9.31 0.93 -0.72
N ILE A 41 9.87 1.19 0.48
CA ILE A 41 10.35 2.54 0.83
C ILE A 41 11.40 2.95 -0.20
N PRO A 42 11.20 4.08 -0.94
CA PRO A 42 12.08 4.44 -2.02
C PRO A 42 13.47 4.84 -1.53
N ASP A 43 14.49 4.57 -2.35
CA ASP A 43 15.87 4.82 -1.97
C ASP A 43 16.18 6.31 -1.81
N TRP A 44 15.51 7.17 -2.60
CA TRP A 44 15.64 8.61 -2.41
C TRP A 44 15.18 9.04 -1.01
N TYR A 45 14.09 8.46 -0.46
CA TYR A 45 13.65 8.75 0.91
C TYR A 45 14.63 8.19 1.96
N LYS A 46 15.17 6.98 1.74
CA LYS A 46 16.18 6.39 2.64
C LYS A 46 17.44 7.26 2.73
N LYS A 47 17.83 7.91 1.62
CA LYS A 47 19.01 8.78 1.50
C LYS A 47 18.82 10.17 2.10
N ILE A 48 17.59 10.62 2.39
CA ILE A 48 17.36 11.89 3.05
C ILE A 48 18.08 11.88 4.43
N PRO A 49 18.90 12.89 4.77
CA PRO A 49 19.52 12.98 6.08
C PRO A 49 18.45 13.18 7.16
N SER A 50 18.69 12.69 8.37
CA SER A 50 17.72 12.82 9.48
C SER A 50 17.57 14.26 9.99
N HIS A 51 18.62 15.08 9.82
CA HIS A 51 18.66 16.48 10.27
C HIS A 51 19.09 17.38 9.12
N VAL A 52 18.67 18.63 9.19
CA VAL A 52 19.12 19.67 8.26
C VAL A 52 20.60 19.91 8.54
N ASP A 53 21.43 19.78 7.50
CA ASP A 53 22.86 20.05 7.58
C ASP A 53 23.09 21.55 7.37
N ARG A 54 23.05 22.30 8.47
CA ARG A 54 23.42 23.70 8.47
C ARG A 54 24.54 23.88 9.48
N ASN A 55 25.67 24.34 9.01
CA ASN A 55 26.82 24.62 9.85
C ASN A 55 26.58 25.71 10.91
N SER A 56 25.41 26.37 10.90
CA SER A 56 25.12 27.52 11.77
C SER A 56 23.73 27.55 12.40
N ASP A 57 22.80 26.66 12.00
CA ASP A 57 21.40 26.84 12.36
C ASP A 57 20.90 25.77 13.31
N VAL A 58 21.25 25.94 14.54
CA VAL A 58 20.47 25.43 15.66
C VAL A 58 19.20 26.28 15.70
N ASN A 59 18.04 25.66 15.75
CA ASN A 59 16.78 26.37 15.94
C ASN A 59 16.88 27.23 17.23
N PRO A 60 16.78 28.57 17.14
CA PRO A 60 17.02 29.43 18.28
C PRO A 60 16.06 29.19 19.46
N ARG A 61 14.91 28.55 19.21
CA ARG A 61 13.93 28.19 20.25
C ARG A 61 14.23 26.89 20.96
N THR A 62 14.77 25.89 20.23
CA THR A 62 14.98 24.54 20.77
C THR A 62 16.42 24.21 21.04
N GLN A 63 17.36 25.07 20.57
CA GLN A 63 18.82 24.85 20.65
C GLN A 63 19.23 23.51 19.95
N GLU A 64 18.44 22.99 19.03
CA GLU A 64 18.66 21.73 18.36
C GLU A 64 18.67 21.89 16.85
N LYS A 65 19.29 20.91 16.15
CA LYS A 65 19.19 20.79 14.71
C LYS A 65 17.77 20.40 14.33
N ASP A 66 17.18 21.12 13.38
CA ASP A 66 15.86 20.80 12.87
C ASP A 66 15.87 19.43 12.14
N HIS A 67 14.81 18.69 12.34
CA HIS A 67 14.58 17.43 11.63
C HIS A 67 14.15 17.69 10.20
N THR A 68 14.62 16.84 9.29
CA THR A 68 14.08 16.78 7.94
C THR A 68 12.73 16.05 7.93
N VAL A 69 12.10 15.98 6.76
CA VAL A 69 10.88 15.18 6.53
C VAL A 69 11.05 13.72 6.95
N LYS A 70 12.26 13.17 6.95
CA LYS A 70 12.55 11.80 7.42
C LYS A 70 12.21 11.57 8.88
N GLY A 71 12.26 12.61 9.71
CA GLY A 71 11.82 12.57 11.11
C GLY A 71 10.29 12.58 11.29
N CYS A 72 9.53 12.83 10.22
CA CYS A 72 8.08 12.87 10.26
C CYS A 72 7.49 11.46 10.22
N VAL A 73 7.15 10.90 11.39
CA VAL A 73 6.60 9.54 11.52
C VAL A 73 5.31 9.34 10.72
N PRO A 74 4.35 10.28 10.66
CA PRO A 74 3.16 10.13 9.81
C PRO A 74 3.48 9.92 8.32
N ILE A 75 4.53 10.55 7.80
CA ILE A 75 4.96 10.33 6.41
C ILE A 75 5.56 8.93 6.24
N LEU A 76 6.37 8.47 7.19
CA LEU A 76 6.90 7.11 7.18
C LEU A 76 5.76 6.08 7.28
N ASP A 77 4.77 6.32 8.15
CA ASP A 77 3.60 5.47 8.27
C ASP A 77 2.83 5.35 6.94
N ALA A 78 2.72 6.43 6.16
CA ALA A 78 2.11 6.40 4.84
C ALA A 78 2.86 5.46 3.89
N PHE A 79 4.19 5.54 3.83
CA PHE A 79 5.01 4.61 3.02
C PHE A 79 4.90 3.15 3.45
N THR A 80 4.65 2.88 4.73
CA THR A 80 4.73 1.52 5.29
C THR A 80 3.38 0.89 5.59
N SER A 81 2.27 1.61 5.38
CA SER A 81 0.92 1.12 5.63
C SER A 81 0.43 0.18 4.53
N GLY A 82 -0.17 -0.94 4.92
CA GLY A 82 -0.78 -1.89 3.99
C GLY A 82 0.24 -2.69 3.16
N TYR A 83 -0.15 -2.96 1.92
CA TYR A 83 0.56 -3.84 0.99
C TYR A 83 0.73 -3.14 -0.36
N ILE A 84 1.79 -3.46 -1.08
CA ILE A 84 2.08 -2.98 -2.43
C ILE A 84 1.99 -4.13 -3.40
N GLN A 85 1.26 -3.93 -4.50
CA GLN A 85 1.42 -4.73 -5.71
C GLN A 85 2.52 -4.12 -6.56
N GLU A 86 3.52 -4.91 -6.85
CA GLU A 86 4.60 -4.54 -7.78
C GLU A 86 4.34 -5.04 -9.19
N LEU A 87 5.01 -4.43 -10.16
CA LEU A 87 5.06 -4.89 -11.53
C LEU A 87 5.95 -6.14 -11.65
N ASN A 88 5.45 -7.20 -12.26
CA ASN A 88 6.18 -8.48 -12.32
C ASN A 88 7.14 -8.62 -13.50
N MET A 89 7.10 -7.70 -14.46
CA MET A 89 7.95 -7.69 -15.66
C MET A 89 8.17 -6.27 -16.11
N ASP A 90 9.16 -6.07 -16.96
CA ASP A 90 9.39 -4.79 -17.62
C ASP A 90 8.28 -4.51 -18.64
N ILE A 91 7.84 -3.26 -18.71
CA ILE A 91 6.92 -2.77 -19.73
C ILE A 91 7.59 -1.61 -20.45
N ASP A 92 7.85 -1.77 -21.76
CA ASP A 92 8.32 -0.69 -22.60
C ASP A 92 7.12 0.12 -23.10
N VAL A 93 7.11 1.41 -22.80
CA VAL A 93 6.09 2.37 -23.18
C VAL A 93 6.59 3.20 -24.35
N GLN A 94 5.93 3.09 -25.49
CA GLN A 94 6.27 3.83 -26.70
C GLN A 94 5.17 4.81 -27.08
N ARG A 95 5.55 5.99 -27.58
CA ARG A 95 4.62 6.99 -28.09
C ARG A 95 4.86 7.24 -29.57
N SER A 96 3.79 7.23 -30.35
CA SER A 96 3.85 7.71 -31.74
C SER A 96 3.80 9.24 -31.80
N GLY A 97 4.20 9.80 -32.95
CA GLY A 97 4.08 11.24 -33.19
C GLY A 97 2.66 11.80 -33.15
N GLU A 98 1.64 10.93 -33.24
CA GLU A 98 0.21 11.27 -33.15
C GLU A 98 -0.33 11.14 -31.71
N GLY A 99 0.55 10.87 -30.72
CA GLY A 99 0.18 10.76 -29.31
C GLY A 99 -0.41 9.40 -28.91
N ALA A 100 -0.49 8.42 -29.81
CA ALA A 100 -0.88 7.06 -29.46
C ALA A 100 0.18 6.41 -28.57
N VAL A 101 -0.27 5.66 -27.56
CA VAL A 101 0.59 4.96 -26.61
C VAL A 101 0.47 3.47 -26.84
N ALA A 102 1.62 2.80 -26.95
CA ALA A 102 1.74 1.36 -27.01
C ALA A 102 2.52 0.84 -25.81
N PHE A 103 2.06 -0.26 -25.24
CA PHE A 103 2.73 -0.97 -24.16
C PHE A 103 3.24 -2.30 -24.69
N HIS A 104 4.52 -2.58 -24.49
CA HIS A 104 5.16 -3.81 -24.91
C HIS A 104 5.72 -4.56 -23.70
N TRP A 105 5.51 -5.87 -23.63
CA TRP A 105 6.02 -6.76 -22.60
C TRP A 105 6.43 -8.10 -23.19
N PRO A 106 7.17 -8.97 -22.49
CA PRO A 106 7.60 -10.28 -23.01
C PRO A 106 6.40 -11.14 -23.42
N ARG A 107 6.42 -11.59 -24.68
CA ARG A 107 5.31 -12.38 -25.28
C ARG A 107 5.06 -13.73 -24.60
N GLN A 108 6.05 -14.28 -23.91
CA GLN A 108 5.93 -15.54 -23.17
C GLN A 108 5.07 -15.40 -21.90
N ASN A 109 4.75 -14.17 -21.50
CA ASN A 109 3.90 -13.96 -20.36
C ASN A 109 2.43 -14.22 -20.72
N PRO A 110 1.76 -15.19 -20.08
CA PRO A 110 0.35 -15.49 -20.34
C PRO A 110 -0.60 -14.40 -19.83
N TRP A 111 -0.08 -13.43 -19.04
CA TRP A 111 -0.87 -12.37 -18.41
C TRP A 111 -0.63 -11.02 -19.09
N GLU A 112 -1.69 -10.36 -19.48
CA GLU A 112 -1.66 -8.99 -19.98
C GLU A 112 -1.56 -8.01 -18.79
N PRO A 113 -0.43 -7.32 -18.55
CA PRO A 113 -0.25 -6.46 -17.37
C PRO A 113 -0.99 -5.13 -17.46
N VAL A 114 -1.21 -4.63 -18.69
CA VAL A 114 -1.88 -3.37 -18.98
C VAL A 114 -2.92 -3.58 -20.06
N ARG A 115 -4.12 -3.10 -19.84
CA ARG A 115 -5.17 -3.08 -20.87
C ARG A 115 -5.26 -1.69 -21.49
N ALA A 116 -5.69 -1.63 -22.74
CA ALA A 116 -6.02 -0.41 -23.47
C ALA A 116 -6.92 0.52 -22.64
N PRO A 117 -6.87 1.84 -22.89
CA PRO A 117 -7.69 2.79 -22.15
C PRO A 117 -9.16 2.42 -22.21
N ARG A 118 -9.88 2.70 -21.13
CA ARG A 118 -11.33 2.60 -21.13
C ARG A 118 -11.90 3.46 -22.25
N HIS A 119 -13.05 3.05 -22.79
CA HIS A 119 -13.71 3.83 -23.84
C HIS A 119 -13.89 5.29 -23.36
N PRO A 120 -13.51 6.31 -24.15
CA PRO A 120 -13.53 7.72 -23.71
C PRO A 120 -14.87 8.16 -23.13
N ALA A 121 -15.99 7.60 -23.63
CA ALA A 121 -17.31 7.87 -23.10
C ALA A 121 -17.52 7.41 -21.65
N ALA A 122 -16.80 6.40 -21.18
CA ALA A 122 -16.88 5.93 -19.80
C ALA A 122 -16.26 6.90 -18.80
N MET A 123 -15.38 7.78 -19.27
CA MET A 123 -14.71 8.81 -18.45
C MET A 123 -15.23 10.22 -18.73
N LYS A 124 -16.34 10.35 -19.49
CA LYS A 124 -16.90 11.65 -19.84
C LYS A 124 -17.26 12.45 -18.59
N GLY A 125 -16.66 13.65 -18.49
CA GLY A 125 -16.87 14.55 -17.34
C GLY A 125 -15.99 14.25 -16.12
N PHE A 126 -15.17 13.18 -16.15
CA PHE A 126 -14.20 12.95 -15.10
C PHE A 126 -12.94 13.79 -15.37
N VAL A 127 -12.48 14.53 -14.37
CA VAL A 127 -11.29 15.37 -14.47
C VAL A 127 -10.04 14.50 -14.36
N HIS A 128 -9.14 14.61 -15.33
CA HIS A 128 -7.82 13.96 -15.27
C HIS A 128 -6.77 14.92 -14.70
N PRO A 129 -5.69 14.41 -14.10
CA PRO A 129 -4.63 15.26 -13.55
C PRO A 129 -3.84 15.96 -14.66
N ASP A 130 -3.44 17.19 -14.42
CA ASP A 130 -2.58 17.94 -15.35
C ASP A 130 -1.24 17.22 -15.56
N GLY A 131 -0.77 17.19 -16.81
CA GLY A 131 0.48 16.51 -17.20
C GLY A 131 0.37 14.99 -17.37
N TYR A 132 -0.86 14.47 -17.36
CA TYR A 132 -1.15 13.07 -17.64
C TYR A 132 -2.04 12.92 -18.89
N ASP A 133 -2.05 11.72 -19.47
CA ASP A 133 -2.94 11.41 -20.60
C ASP A 133 -4.41 11.57 -20.17
N SER A 134 -5.24 12.07 -21.07
CA SER A 134 -6.67 12.26 -20.79
C SER A 134 -7.45 10.96 -20.63
N ASN A 135 -6.98 9.87 -21.27
CA ASN A 135 -7.57 8.54 -21.15
C ASN A 135 -6.75 7.69 -20.18
N PRO A 136 -7.38 7.14 -19.15
CA PRO A 136 -6.69 6.25 -18.22
C PRO A 136 -6.58 4.83 -18.77
N TYR A 137 -5.53 4.14 -18.37
CA TYR A 137 -5.27 2.72 -18.61
C TYR A 137 -5.68 1.89 -17.39
N LEU A 138 -5.57 0.57 -17.51
CA LEU A 138 -5.91 -0.38 -16.45
C LEU A 138 -4.71 -1.27 -16.14
N TRP A 139 -4.26 -1.26 -14.88
CA TRP A 139 -3.46 -2.34 -14.36
C TRP A 139 -4.31 -3.58 -14.25
N MET A 140 -3.92 -4.64 -14.92
CA MET A 140 -4.59 -5.93 -14.84
C MET A 140 -4.09 -6.67 -13.60
N GLN A 141 -4.97 -6.78 -12.62
CA GLN A 141 -4.64 -7.37 -11.34
C GLN A 141 -4.73 -8.90 -11.40
N PRO A 142 -3.60 -9.63 -11.18
CA PRO A 142 -3.59 -11.09 -11.28
C PRO A 142 -4.04 -11.81 -9.99
N PHE A 143 -4.40 -11.07 -8.94
CA PHE A 143 -4.81 -11.63 -7.66
C PHE A 143 -6.20 -11.17 -7.27
N GLU A 144 -6.99 -12.07 -6.73
CA GLU A 144 -8.17 -11.73 -5.95
C GLU A 144 -7.77 -11.23 -4.57
N PHE A 145 -8.49 -10.24 -4.09
CA PHE A 145 -8.38 -9.76 -2.71
C PHE A 145 -9.54 -10.29 -1.88
N ASN A 146 -9.26 -10.75 -0.67
CA ASN A 146 -10.29 -11.09 0.30
C ASN A 146 -9.89 -10.63 1.69
N VAL A 147 -10.83 -10.06 2.43
CA VAL A 147 -10.67 -9.58 3.80
C VAL A 147 -11.77 -10.14 4.70
N PRO A 148 -11.61 -10.14 6.02
CA PRO A 148 -12.67 -10.56 6.93
C PRO A 148 -13.94 -9.73 6.76
N LYS A 149 -15.10 -10.34 7.04
CA LYS A 149 -16.41 -9.68 7.00
C LYS A 149 -16.40 -8.36 7.80
N GLY A 150 -16.96 -7.31 7.20
CA GLY A 150 -17.02 -5.97 7.78
C GLY A 150 -15.78 -5.11 7.50
N TYR A 151 -14.88 -5.57 6.62
CA TYR A 151 -13.73 -4.81 6.16
C TYR A 151 -13.86 -4.49 4.68
N SER A 152 -13.24 -3.39 4.27
CA SER A 152 -13.02 -2.99 2.86
C SER A 152 -11.53 -2.79 2.65
N ILE A 153 -11.12 -2.61 1.40
CA ILE A 153 -9.79 -2.15 1.05
C ILE A 153 -9.86 -0.78 0.40
N LEU A 154 -8.92 0.08 0.75
CA LEU A 154 -8.56 1.25 -0.04
C LEU A 154 -7.43 0.84 -0.98
N ILE A 155 -7.65 0.98 -2.29
CA ILE A 155 -6.60 0.95 -3.30
C ILE A 155 -6.25 2.39 -3.63
N THR A 156 -4.97 2.72 -3.70
CA THR A 156 -4.50 4.07 -4.02
C THR A 156 -3.14 4.02 -4.69
N HIS A 157 -2.74 5.13 -5.32
CA HIS A 157 -1.36 5.32 -5.72
C HIS A 157 -0.42 5.11 -4.53
N PRO A 158 0.74 4.47 -4.69
CA PRO A 158 1.69 4.31 -3.59
C PRO A 158 1.98 5.67 -2.97
N PHE A 159 1.74 5.80 -1.66
CA PHE A 159 1.78 7.11 -0.99
C PHE A 159 3.11 7.82 -1.20
N ASN A 160 3.03 9.10 -1.55
CA ASN A 160 4.17 10.00 -1.76
C ASN A 160 5.16 9.55 -2.86
N ARG A 161 4.75 8.67 -3.78
CA ARG A 161 5.56 8.20 -4.91
C ARG A 161 5.31 9.02 -6.18
N TYR A 162 5.49 10.33 -6.09
CA TYR A 162 5.35 11.27 -7.22
C TYR A 162 6.46 11.11 -8.28
N ASP A 163 7.49 10.33 -7.98
CA ASP A 163 8.56 9.93 -8.88
C ASP A 163 8.11 8.95 -9.98
N LEU A 164 7.02 8.21 -9.76
CA LEU A 164 6.53 7.23 -10.72
C LEU A 164 5.98 7.88 -12.00
N PRO A 165 6.10 7.21 -13.16
CA PRO A 165 5.63 7.76 -14.44
C PRO A 165 4.12 7.69 -14.65
N PHE A 166 3.40 7.25 -13.66
CA PHE A 166 1.94 7.11 -13.67
C PHE A 166 1.33 7.55 -12.34
N LEU A 167 0.00 7.71 -12.34
CA LEU A 167 -0.80 7.97 -11.15
C LEU A 167 -1.96 6.98 -11.09
N THR A 168 -1.96 6.07 -10.14
CA THR A 168 -3.05 5.12 -9.91
C THR A 168 -4.21 5.82 -9.22
N MET A 169 -5.43 5.63 -9.72
CA MET A 169 -6.63 6.20 -9.11
C MET A 169 -6.97 5.50 -7.80
N SER A 170 -7.52 6.26 -6.86
CA SER A 170 -7.97 5.69 -5.60
C SER A 170 -9.39 5.12 -5.71
N ALA A 171 -9.61 3.96 -5.07
CA ALA A 171 -10.91 3.30 -5.00
C ALA A 171 -11.09 2.59 -3.66
N ILE A 172 -12.33 2.46 -3.20
CA ILE A 172 -12.70 1.66 -2.04
C ILE A 172 -13.53 0.49 -2.53
N ILE A 173 -13.15 -0.73 -2.13
CA ILE A 173 -13.77 -1.96 -2.61
C ILE A 173 -14.12 -2.86 -1.43
N ASP A 174 -15.35 -3.38 -1.43
CA ASP A 174 -15.89 -4.29 -0.41
C ASP A 174 -15.56 -5.75 -0.75
N VAL A 175 -14.28 -6.10 -0.67
CA VAL A 175 -13.76 -7.41 -1.06
C VAL A 175 -14.07 -8.54 -0.07
N ASP A 176 -14.77 -8.25 1.01
CA ASP A 176 -15.32 -9.27 1.92
C ASP A 176 -16.59 -9.92 1.36
N VAL A 177 -17.32 -9.23 0.48
CA VAL A 177 -18.55 -9.72 -0.19
C VAL A 177 -18.38 -9.88 -1.69
N PHE A 178 -17.37 -9.24 -2.27
CA PHE A 178 -17.04 -9.26 -3.69
C PHE A 178 -15.55 -9.58 -3.90
N PRO A 179 -15.13 -10.84 -3.63
CA PRO A 179 -13.73 -11.24 -3.72
C PRO A 179 -13.32 -11.44 -5.18
N GLN A 180 -13.36 -10.39 -5.97
CA GLN A 180 -12.91 -10.42 -7.36
C GLN A 180 -11.63 -9.61 -7.53
N ARG A 181 -10.89 -9.94 -8.61
CA ARG A 181 -9.84 -9.04 -9.08
C ARG A 181 -10.47 -7.74 -9.54
N ALA A 182 -9.89 -6.64 -9.14
CA ALA A 182 -10.25 -5.34 -9.64
C ALA A 182 -9.30 -4.92 -10.77
N GLU A 183 -9.83 -4.34 -11.84
CA GLU A 183 -9.05 -3.61 -12.82
C GLU A 183 -8.73 -2.23 -12.24
N ILE A 184 -7.45 -1.95 -12.01
CA ILE A 184 -7.03 -0.74 -11.31
C ILE A 184 -6.68 0.35 -12.29
N THR A 185 -7.49 1.40 -12.33
CA THR A 185 -7.33 2.52 -13.25
C THR A 185 -6.10 3.35 -12.89
N PHE A 186 -5.33 3.75 -13.90
CA PHE A 186 -4.21 4.69 -13.75
C PHE A 186 -4.10 5.64 -14.93
N TYR A 187 -3.51 6.81 -14.68
CA TYR A 187 -3.11 7.78 -15.69
C TYR A 187 -1.61 7.70 -15.92
N LEU A 188 -1.19 7.73 -17.19
CA LEU A 188 0.23 7.77 -17.57
C LEU A 188 0.64 9.24 -17.75
N LYS A 189 1.86 9.63 -17.32
CA LYS A 189 2.39 10.96 -17.61
C LYS A 189 2.49 11.17 -19.13
N SER A 190 1.95 12.28 -19.63
CA SER A 190 1.82 12.55 -21.07
C SER A 190 3.14 12.67 -21.82
N ASN A 191 4.25 12.93 -21.11
CA ASN A 191 5.60 13.01 -21.67
C ASN A 191 6.43 11.75 -21.41
N PHE A 192 5.87 10.70 -20.81
CA PHE A 192 6.62 9.50 -20.51
C PHE A 192 6.69 8.56 -21.71
N SER A 193 7.91 8.15 -22.07
CA SER A 193 8.26 7.07 -22.99
C SER A 193 9.50 6.37 -22.40
N GLY A 194 9.55 5.05 -22.43
CA GLY A 194 10.63 4.26 -21.85
C GLY A 194 10.12 3.08 -21.03
N VAL A 195 10.99 2.47 -20.23
CA VAL A 195 10.68 1.25 -19.51
C VAL A 195 10.14 1.55 -18.12
N ILE A 196 8.99 0.96 -17.79
CA ILE A 196 8.54 0.79 -16.40
C ILE A 196 9.11 -0.55 -15.93
N GLU A 197 10.08 -0.49 -15.04
CA GLU A 197 10.85 -1.66 -14.62
C GLU A 197 10.06 -2.62 -13.73
N LYS A 198 10.37 -3.91 -13.83
CA LYS A 198 9.94 -4.93 -12.87
C LYS A 198 10.25 -4.49 -11.44
N GLY A 199 9.35 -4.79 -10.50
CA GLY A 199 9.47 -4.36 -9.11
C GLY A 199 8.94 -2.95 -8.83
N THR A 200 8.53 -2.20 -9.87
CA THR A 200 7.89 -0.89 -9.69
C THR A 200 6.58 -1.05 -8.91
N PRO A 201 6.38 -0.29 -7.80
CA PRO A 201 5.14 -0.34 -7.04
C PRO A 201 3.99 0.29 -7.83
N LEU A 202 2.96 -0.49 -8.16
CA LEU A 202 1.84 -0.05 -9.00
C LEU A 202 0.75 0.64 -8.19
N PHE A 203 0.37 0.03 -7.08
CA PHE A 203 -0.65 0.56 -6.17
C PHE A 203 -0.47 0.01 -4.75
N GLN A 204 -1.04 0.74 -3.81
CA GLN A 204 -1.04 0.39 -2.38
C GLN A 204 -2.44 -0.04 -1.95
N VAL A 205 -2.51 -1.12 -1.16
CA VAL A 205 -3.74 -1.73 -0.65
C VAL A 205 -3.76 -1.62 0.86
N ILE A 206 -4.78 -0.95 1.41
CA ILE A 206 -4.93 -0.76 2.85
C ILE A 206 -6.27 -1.32 3.29
N PRO A 207 -6.30 -2.43 4.05
CA PRO A 207 -7.53 -2.92 4.63
C PRO A 207 -7.96 -2.04 5.80
N PHE A 208 -9.26 -1.74 5.86
CA PHE A 208 -9.84 -0.98 6.96
C PHE A 208 -11.21 -1.53 7.34
N LYS A 209 -11.61 -1.32 8.59
CA LYS A 209 -12.91 -1.74 9.11
C LYS A 209 -13.97 -0.71 8.72
N ARG A 210 -15.12 -1.17 8.22
CA ARG A 210 -16.28 -0.33 8.00
C ARG A 210 -16.96 -0.03 9.34
N GLU A 211 -16.96 1.22 9.75
CA GLU A 211 -17.56 1.70 10.98
C GLU A 211 -18.40 2.94 10.70
N LYS A 212 -19.48 3.12 11.47
CA LYS A 212 -20.25 4.34 11.45
C LYS A 212 -19.49 5.41 12.24
N TRP A 213 -19.26 6.55 11.62
CA TRP A 213 -18.64 7.72 12.23
C TRP A 213 -19.62 8.89 12.25
N GLU A 214 -19.62 9.65 13.32
CA GLU A 214 -20.35 10.91 13.45
C GLU A 214 -19.33 12.00 13.80
N SER A 215 -19.50 13.20 13.25
CA SER A 215 -18.61 14.34 13.52
C SER A 215 -19.27 15.28 14.53
N GLU A 216 -18.46 15.80 15.45
CA GLU A 216 -18.85 16.80 16.43
C GLU A 216 -17.83 17.93 16.43
N THR A 217 -18.30 19.18 16.57
CA THR A 217 -17.46 20.36 16.77
C THR A 217 -17.45 20.72 18.25
N ALA A 218 -16.31 20.52 18.91
CA ALA A 218 -16.16 20.84 20.33
C ALA A 218 -15.54 22.22 20.52
N GLU A 219 -15.70 22.77 21.72
CA GLU A 219 -15.00 23.99 22.13
C GLU A 219 -13.48 23.82 22.21
N TYR A 220 -12.76 24.94 22.06
CA TYR A 220 -11.32 24.95 22.09
C TYR A 220 -10.77 24.57 23.48
N ASN A 221 -9.96 23.50 23.55
CA ASN A 221 -9.36 23.01 24.78
C ASN A 221 -7.95 23.58 24.98
N ASN A 222 -7.84 24.71 25.67
CA ASN A 222 -6.55 25.34 25.96
C ASN A 222 -5.64 24.49 26.87
N ALA A 223 -6.22 23.74 27.82
CA ALA A 223 -5.44 22.88 28.72
C ALA A 223 -4.73 21.76 27.95
N TRP A 224 -5.40 21.18 26.97
CA TRP A 224 -4.80 20.17 26.10
C TRP A 224 -3.66 20.74 25.25
N ARG A 225 -3.85 21.95 24.68
CA ARG A 225 -2.81 22.64 23.93
C ARG A 225 -1.58 22.93 24.78
N LEU A 226 -1.75 23.43 26.02
CA LEU A 226 -0.65 23.69 26.92
C LEU A 226 0.13 22.44 27.31
N ARG A 227 -0.60 21.33 27.54
CA ARG A 227 0.01 20.02 27.75
C ARG A 227 0.87 19.58 26.56
N TRP A 228 0.34 19.73 25.34
CA TRP A 228 1.08 19.42 24.12
C TRP A 228 2.34 20.28 23.96
N VAL A 229 2.24 21.59 24.17
CA VAL A 229 3.38 22.52 24.10
C VAL A 229 4.45 22.14 25.11
N ASN A 230 4.07 21.82 26.34
CA ASN A 230 5.00 21.42 27.39
C ASN A 230 5.70 20.09 27.08
N LEU A 231 4.96 19.11 26.57
CA LEU A 231 5.53 17.83 26.13
C LEU A 231 6.52 18.04 24.98
N SER A 232 6.19 18.91 24.02
CA SER A 232 7.05 19.21 22.88
C SER A 232 8.32 19.95 23.27
N ARG A 233 8.26 20.79 24.30
CA ARG A 233 9.43 21.50 24.85
C ARG A 233 10.39 20.60 25.64
N ASN A 234 9.83 19.61 26.37
CA ASN A 234 10.58 18.75 27.25
C ASN A 234 11.14 17.49 26.60
N VAL A 235 10.72 17.18 25.34
CA VAL A 235 11.17 16.02 24.60
C VAL A 235 11.92 16.49 23.36
N PHE A 236 13.25 16.48 23.46
CA PHE A 236 14.13 16.79 22.34
C PHE A 236 13.83 15.87 21.18
N GLY A 237 13.30 16.41 20.10
CA GLY A 237 12.95 15.72 18.86
C GLY A 237 12.07 14.48 19.00
N GLY A 238 11.06 14.34 18.19
CA GLY A 238 10.23 13.14 18.16
C GLY A 238 9.21 13.00 19.29
N ALA A 239 8.74 14.09 19.89
CA ALA A 239 7.69 14.09 20.92
C ALA A 239 6.46 13.28 20.50
N TYR A 240 6.03 13.41 19.24
CA TYR A 240 4.94 12.61 18.68
C TYR A 240 5.25 11.11 18.74
N LYS A 241 6.43 10.70 18.26
CA LYS A 241 6.83 9.29 18.23
C LYS A 241 6.90 8.68 19.62
N LYS A 242 7.41 9.43 20.59
CA LYS A 242 7.63 8.93 21.96
C LYS A 242 6.33 8.83 22.78
N ASN A 243 5.38 9.76 22.57
CA ASN A 243 4.23 9.89 23.46
C ASN A 243 2.88 9.51 22.86
N PHE A 244 2.75 9.52 21.53
CA PHE A 244 1.45 9.41 20.86
C PHE A 244 1.40 8.40 19.72
N TRP A 245 2.55 8.02 19.16
CA TRP A 245 2.59 7.14 18.03
C TRP A 245 2.35 5.67 18.42
N HIS A 246 1.47 5.03 17.68
CA HIS A 246 1.26 3.60 17.74
C HIS A 246 1.75 2.97 16.44
N LYS A 247 2.57 1.93 16.57
CA LYS A 247 3.09 1.18 15.42
C LYS A 247 1.95 0.52 14.65
N LYS A 248 1.95 0.69 13.33
CA LYS A 248 1.07 -0.03 12.40
C LYS A 248 1.85 -1.24 11.88
N GLU A 249 1.27 -2.42 11.95
CA GLU A 249 1.96 -3.65 11.58
C GLU A 249 1.22 -4.35 10.45
N PHE A 250 1.93 -4.51 9.33
CA PHE A 250 1.51 -5.25 8.16
C PHE A 250 2.61 -6.27 7.85
N ASN A 251 2.28 -7.56 7.92
CA ASN A 251 3.26 -8.63 7.80
C ASN A 251 2.74 -9.70 6.83
N GLU A 252 3.66 -10.46 6.26
CA GLU A 252 3.39 -11.68 5.52
C GLU A 252 3.29 -12.85 6.49
N LYS A 253 2.35 -13.77 6.23
CA LYS A 253 2.43 -15.09 6.86
C LYS A 253 3.55 -15.88 6.19
N PRO A 254 4.32 -16.69 6.94
CA PRO A 254 5.25 -17.63 6.34
C PRO A 254 4.50 -18.50 5.31
N GLN A 255 4.99 -18.54 4.09
CA GLN A 255 4.46 -19.50 3.11
C GLN A 255 4.92 -20.90 3.52
N PRO A 256 4.06 -21.93 3.44
CA PRO A 256 4.51 -23.30 3.60
C PRO A 256 5.60 -23.58 2.56
N ALA A 257 6.67 -24.24 3.00
CA ALA A 257 7.77 -24.60 2.10
C ALA A 257 7.19 -25.39 0.92
N ARG A 258 7.31 -24.88 -0.30
CA ARG A 258 6.96 -25.63 -1.52
C ARG A 258 7.98 -26.76 -1.63
N CYS A 259 7.51 -28.00 -1.69
CA CYS A 259 8.36 -29.14 -1.91
C CYS A 259 8.94 -29.06 -3.35
N PRO A 260 10.27 -29.08 -3.53
CA PRO A 260 10.85 -28.84 -4.86
C PRO A 260 10.63 -29.96 -5.88
N VAL A 261 10.04 -31.09 -5.50
CA VAL A 261 10.03 -32.32 -6.32
C VAL A 261 8.64 -32.79 -6.75
N THR A 262 7.58 -32.38 -6.09
CA THR A 262 6.21 -32.75 -6.52
C THR A 262 5.25 -31.61 -6.22
N GLY A 263 4.57 -31.10 -7.20
CA GLY A 263 3.50 -30.09 -7.04
C GLY A 263 2.25 -30.58 -6.27
N ALA A 264 2.43 -31.51 -5.32
CA ALA A 264 1.38 -32.07 -4.50
C ALA A 264 1.44 -31.45 -3.10
N THR A 265 0.45 -30.66 -2.75
CA THR A 265 0.10 -30.33 -1.37
C THR A 265 -0.31 -31.62 -0.66
N GLU A 266 0.43 -32.02 0.38
CA GLU A 266 -0.07 -33.02 1.33
C GLU A 266 -1.32 -32.46 2.01
N GLN A 267 -2.47 -32.97 1.59
CA GLN A 267 -3.71 -32.84 2.34
C GLN A 267 -3.59 -33.75 3.57
N HIS A 268 -3.39 -33.16 4.73
CA HIS A 268 -3.66 -33.86 5.99
C HIS A 268 -5.16 -34.17 6.05
N GLY A 269 -5.49 -35.41 5.72
CA GLY A 269 -6.81 -35.95 5.96
C GLY A 269 -7.00 -36.16 7.46
N ASP A 270 -7.95 -35.44 8.02
CA ASP A 270 -8.57 -35.78 9.31
C ASP A 270 -9.26 -37.14 9.16
N GLN A 271 -8.69 -38.16 9.79
CA GLN A 271 -9.40 -39.43 9.98
C GLN A 271 -10.26 -39.30 11.24
N ASP A 272 -11.53 -39.02 11.04
CA ASP A 272 -12.56 -39.23 12.05
C ASP A 272 -12.64 -40.72 12.39
N ASN A 273 -12.26 -41.07 13.59
CA ASN A 273 -12.48 -42.37 14.18
C ASN A 273 -13.92 -42.47 14.71
N VAL A 274 -14.75 -43.19 13.96
CA VAL A 274 -16.03 -43.73 14.46
C VAL A 274 -15.70 -44.99 15.24
N ARG A 275 -15.92 -44.95 16.55
CA ARG A 275 -16.48 -46.00 17.39
C ARG A 275 -16.89 -45.46 18.76
#